data_c66f0c746535032c39d103c7eddb3dc6
#
_entry.id   c66f0c746535032c39d103c7eddb3dc6
#
_cell.length_a   1.000
_cell.length_b   1.000
_cell.length_c   1.000
_cell.angle_alpha   90.00
_cell.angle_beta   90.00
_cell.angle_gamma   90.00
#
_symmetry.space_group_name_H-M   'P 1'
#
loop_
_entity.id
_entity.type
_entity.pdbx_description
1 polymer ?
#
loop_
_entity_poly.entity_id
_entity_poly.type
_entity_poly.pdbx_seq_one_letter_code
_entity_poly.pdbx_strand_id
1 'polypeptide(L)'
;HHTFDGLIKRLSASYTVYAPDSRGHGHSGKAGPLSYEQLASDTAELIRVLGLEKPMLYGFSDGGIVGLLVASGWPGLLSKLAVSGANSSPAGLKAPNRFAYRLIYAVTQRQQTGMMLHGPALTRAELSRITVPTLVTAGERDVIREEDTRFIAAHIPHAELKILPGESHGSYVHDSDKIARLLLPFFGQ
;
A
#
# COMPACT_ATOMS: atom_id res chain seq x y z
N HIS A 1 10.40 -2.06 -8.28
CA HIS A 1 9.28 -1.98 -9.27
C HIS A 1 9.03 -3.32 -9.97
N HIS A 2 10.00 -4.23 -10.13
CA HIS A 2 9.84 -5.50 -10.86
C HIS A 2 8.62 -6.34 -10.45
N THR A 3 8.18 -6.24 -9.18
CA THR A 3 6.95 -6.86 -8.68
C THR A 3 5.71 -6.52 -9.52
N PHE A 4 5.72 -5.37 -10.20
CA PHE A 4 4.57 -4.83 -10.91
C PHE A 4 4.73 -4.81 -12.44
N ASP A 5 5.76 -5.45 -13.02
CA ASP A 5 6.03 -5.37 -14.47
C ASP A 5 4.80 -5.75 -15.32
N GLY A 6 4.09 -6.81 -14.95
CA GLY A 6 2.85 -7.21 -15.61
C GLY A 6 1.72 -6.17 -15.48
N LEU A 7 1.54 -5.61 -14.28
CA LEU A 7 0.55 -4.57 -14.01
C LEU A 7 0.89 -3.27 -14.74
N ILE A 8 2.16 -2.83 -14.71
CA ILE A 8 2.63 -1.63 -15.41
C ILE A 8 2.31 -1.74 -16.90
N LYS A 9 2.63 -2.87 -17.53
CA LYS A 9 2.33 -3.12 -18.94
C LYS A 9 0.83 -2.96 -19.24
N ARG A 10 -0.06 -3.43 -18.36
CA ARG A 10 -1.51 -3.31 -18.53
C ARG A 10 -2.00 -1.87 -18.37
N LEU A 11 -1.54 -1.20 -17.32
CA LEU A 11 -1.94 0.18 -17.04
C LEU A 11 -1.39 1.16 -18.07
N SER A 12 -0.19 0.94 -18.61
CA SER A 12 0.46 1.81 -19.59
C SER A 12 -0.29 1.89 -20.94
N ALA A 13 -1.25 1.00 -21.18
CA ALA A 13 -2.13 1.11 -22.34
C ALA A 13 -3.11 2.30 -22.26
N SER A 14 -3.40 2.78 -21.03
CA SER A 14 -4.40 3.85 -20.78
C SER A 14 -3.88 4.99 -19.90
N TYR A 15 -2.76 4.81 -19.23
CA TYR A 15 -2.21 5.75 -18.24
C TYR A 15 -0.70 5.94 -18.40
N THR A 16 -0.20 7.12 -18.06
CA THR A 16 1.23 7.30 -17.77
C THR A 16 1.50 6.74 -16.38
N VAL A 17 2.38 5.74 -16.28
CA VAL A 17 2.66 5.03 -15.02
C VAL A 17 4.02 5.45 -14.48
N TYR A 18 4.04 5.91 -13.24
CA TYR A 18 5.24 6.18 -12.46
C TYR A 18 5.41 5.08 -11.42
N ALA A 19 6.52 4.36 -11.45
CA ALA A 19 6.83 3.25 -10.54
C ALA A 19 8.19 3.48 -9.86
N PRO A 20 8.27 4.39 -8.89
CA PRO A 20 9.52 4.70 -8.20
C PRO A 20 9.95 3.54 -7.29
N ASP A 21 11.25 3.38 -7.13
CA ASP A 21 11.81 2.62 -6.04
C ASP A 21 11.78 3.48 -4.77
N SER A 22 11.15 2.98 -3.72
CA SER A 22 11.10 3.69 -2.44
C SER A 22 12.49 3.81 -1.80
N ARG A 23 12.67 4.80 -0.93
CA ARG A 23 13.88 4.97 -0.11
C ARG A 23 14.35 3.62 0.46
N GLY A 24 15.64 3.32 0.32
CA GLY A 24 16.24 2.07 0.81
C GLY A 24 15.87 0.81 0.02
N HIS A 25 15.18 0.95 -1.13
CA HIS A 25 14.80 -0.15 -2.01
C HIS A 25 15.35 0.08 -3.42
N GLY A 26 15.52 -1.01 -4.18
CA GLY A 26 15.95 -0.98 -5.58
C GLY A 26 17.17 -0.11 -5.80
N HIS A 27 17.07 0.84 -6.73
CA HIS A 27 18.14 1.77 -7.07
C HIS A 27 18.13 3.07 -6.25
N SER A 28 17.11 3.27 -5.40
CA SER A 28 17.03 4.46 -4.54
C SER A 28 17.99 4.39 -3.37
N GLY A 29 18.60 5.52 -3.03
CA GLY A 29 19.59 5.65 -1.97
C GLY A 29 19.08 5.28 -0.58
N LYS A 30 19.99 4.90 0.32
CA LYS A 30 19.72 4.55 1.72
C LYS A 30 19.98 5.76 2.64
N ALA A 31 19.27 6.85 2.45
CA ALA A 31 19.47 8.04 3.28
C ALA A 31 18.51 8.06 4.49
N GLY A 32 19.07 8.03 5.70
CA GLY A 32 18.35 8.19 6.97
C GLY A 32 17.56 6.96 7.44
N PRO A 33 16.83 7.10 8.56
CA PRO A 33 15.99 6.04 9.09
C PRO A 33 14.82 5.74 8.16
N LEU A 34 14.38 4.48 8.15
CA LEU A 34 13.24 4.01 7.37
C LEU A 34 12.00 3.96 8.26
N SER A 35 10.97 4.74 7.91
CA SER A 35 9.64 4.65 8.52
C SER A 35 8.55 4.82 7.46
N TYR A 36 7.33 4.40 7.77
CA TYR A 36 6.19 4.57 6.85
C TYR A 36 5.86 6.06 6.62
N GLU A 37 5.99 6.88 7.64
CA GLU A 37 5.76 8.32 7.56
C GLU A 37 6.77 8.99 6.62
N GLN A 38 8.05 8.56 6.69
CA GLN A 38 9.07 9.07 5.79
C GLN A 38 8.81 8.64 4.35
N LEU A 39 8.43 7.37 4.13
CA LEU A 39 8.08 6.88 2.79
C LEU A 39 6.84 7.60 2.22
N ALA A 40 5.87 7.93 3.06
CA ALA A 40 4.70 8.70 2.66
C ALA A 40 5.08 10.14 2.31
N SER A 41 5.95 10.79 3.09
CA SER A 41 6.48 12.12 2.80
C SER A 41 7.25 12.15 1.49
N ASP A 42 8.12 11.17 1.24
CA ASP A 42 8.88 11.03 -0.01
C ASP A 42 7.94 10.87 -1.22
N THR A 43 6.87 10.07 -1.06
CA THR A 43 5.86 9.87 -2.11
C THR A 43 5.09 11.16 -2.40
N ALA A 44 4.66 11.89 -1.37
CA ALA A 44 3.97 13.17 -1.54
C ALA A 44 4.87 14.21 -2.19
N GLU A 45 6.15 14.25 -1.82
CA GLU A 45 7.12 15.17 -2.43
C GLU A 45 7.41 14.80 -3.89
N LEU A 46 7.56 13.52 -4.22
CA LEU A 46 7.74 13.06 -5.59
C LEU A 46 6.57 13.51 -6.49
N ILE A 47 5.33 13.40 -6.01
CA ILE A 47 4.13 13.85 -6.73
C ILE A 47 4.25 15.36 -7.05
N ARG A 48 4.68 16.17 -6.08
CA ARG A 48 4.84 17.62 -6.25
C ARG A 48 5.98 17.98 -7.19
N VAL A 49 7.15 17.36 -7.02
CA VAL A 49 8.34 17.62 -7.85
C VAL A 49 8.09 17.27 -9.31
N LEU A 50 7.33 16.20 -9.57
CA LEU A 50 6.95 15.81 -10.92
C LEU A 50 5.78 16.63 -11.48
N GLY A 51 5.20 17.55 -10.70
CA GLY A 51 4.06 18.39 -11.13
C GLY A 51 2.80 17.57 -11.44
N LEU A 52 2.61 16.42 -10.77
CA LEU A 52 1.46 15.55 -11.03
C LEU A 52 0.20 16.13 -10.37
N GLU A 53 -0.79 16.48 -11.17
CA GLU A 53 -2.06 17.01 -10.69
C GLU A 53 -3.01 15.89 -10.31
N LYS A 54 -3.24 15.71 -9.00
CA LYS A 54 -4.14 14.71 -8.41
C LYS A 54 -4.00 13.31 -9.04
N PRO A 55 -2.81 12.71 -9.04
CA PRO A 55 -2.64 11.39 -9.61
C PRO A 55 -3.47 10.34 -8.84
N MET A 56 -3.76 9.22 -9.49
CA MET A 56 -4.23 8.02 -8.84
C MET A 56 -3.03 7.27 -8.26
N LEU A 57 -3.18 6.70 -7.07
CA LEU A 57 -2.12 5.95 -6.40
C LEU A 57 -2.57 4.51 -6.16
N TYR A 58 -1.71 3.57 -6.52
CA TYR A 58 -1.84 2.17 -6.15
C TYR A 58 -0.67 1.74 -5.27
N GLY A 59 -0.97 1.08 -4.17
CA GLY A 59 0.04 0.50 -3.28
C GLY A 59 -0.29 -0.92 -2.83
N PHE A 60 0.74 -1.77 -2.77
CA PHE A 60 0.63 -3.14 -2.27
C PHE A 60 1.47 -3.32 -1.01
N SER A 61 0.93 -4.01 0.00
CA SER A 61 1.61 -4.31 1.28
C SER A 61 2.11 -3.02 1.93
N ASP A 62 3.41 -2.86 2.16
CA ASP A 62 4.02 -1.61 2.66
C ASP A 62 3.67 -0.40 1.79
N GLY A 63 3.62 -0.56 0.46
CA GLY A 63 3.15 0.49 -0.46
C GLY A 63 1.69 0.87 -0.25
N GLY A 64 0.85 -0.07 0.17
CA GLY A 64 -0.55 0.20 0.54
C GLY A 64 -0.65 1.04 1.82
N ILE A 65 0.18 0.75 2.82
CA ILE A 65 0.30 1.54 4.04
C ILE A 65 0.74 2.98 3.71
N VAL A 66 1.78 3.10 2.87
CA VAL A 66 2.26 4.40 2.38
C VAL A 66 1.14 5.16 1.68
N GLY A 67 0.35 4.50 0.81
CA GLY A 67 -0.79 5.11 0.13
C GLY A 67 -1.86 5.64 1.10
N LEU A 68 -2.19 4.89 2.15
CA LEU A 68 -3.13 5.33 3.21
C LEU A 68 -2.59 6.56 3.95
N LEU A 69 -1.31 6.57 4.30
CA LEU A 69 -0.66 7.71 4.95
C LEU A 69 -0.59 8.94 4.05
N VAL A 70 -0.31 8.77 2.76
CA VAL A 70 -0.34 9.88 1.79
C VAL A 70 -1.75 10.46 1.71
N ALA A 71 -2.77 9.65 1.53
CA ALA A 71 -4.14 10.14 1.38
C ALA A 71 -4.69 10.79 2.66
N SER A 72 -4.31 10.30 3.84
CA SER A 72 -4.74 10.87 5.13
C SER A 72 -3.93 12.11 5.53
N GLY A 73 -2.64 12.15 5.20
CA GLY A 73 -1.72 13.22 5.59
C GLY A 73 -1.76 14.44 4.65
N TRP A 74 -2.11 14.22 3.37
CA TRP A 74 -2.19 15.29 2.36
C TRP A 74 -3.55 15.22 1.62
N PRO A 75 -4.65 15.60 2.27
CA PRO A 75 -5.97 15.63 1.65
C PRO A 75 -5.97 16.45 0.36
N GLY A 76 -6.56 15.90 -0.71
CA GLY A 76 -6.61 16.57 -2.02
C GLY A 76 -5.39 16.39 -2.92
N LEU A 77 -4.32 15.72 -2.45
CA LEU A 77 -3.15 15.41 -3.27
C LEU A 77 -3.43 14.34 -4.34
N LEU A 78 -4.29 13.38 -4.02
CA LEU A 78 -4.69 12.28 -4.91
C LEU A 78 -6.09 12.52 -5.47
N SER A 79 -6.40 11.88 -6.61
CA SER A 79 -7.78 11.76 -7.12
C SER A 79 -8.45 10.45 -6.67
N LYS A 80 -7.71 9.35 -6.61
CA LYS A 80 -8.16 8.03 -6.16
C LYS A 80 -7.02 7.28 -5.49
N LEU A 81 -7.37 6.37 -4.60
CA LEU A 81 -6.45 5.47 -3.93
C LEU A 81 -6.88 4.01 -4.11
N ALA A 82 -5.97 3.13 -4.44
CA ALA A 82 -6.18 1.69 -4.35
C ALA A 82 -5.08 1.06 -3.49
N VAL A 83 -5.46 0.21 -2.54
CA VAL A 83 -4.53 -0.47 -1.64
C VAL A 83 -4.81 -1.96 -1.59
N SER A 84 -3.77 -2.76 -1.63
CA SER A 84 -3.82 -4.22 -1.56
C SER A 84 -2.97 -4.72 -0.41
N GLY A 85 -3.54 -5.58 0.45
CA GLY A 85 -2.80 -6.24 1.53
C GLY A 85 -2.14 -5.28 2.54
N ALA A 86 -2.72 -4.09 2.76
CA ALA A 86 -2.26 -3.15 3.77
C ALA A 86 -2.77 -3.54 5.17
N ASN A 87 -2.00 -3.22 6.19
CA ASN A 87 -2.43 -3.33 7.60
C ASN A 87 -2.41 -1.96 8.29
N SER A 88 -3.30 -1.78 9.26
CA SER A 88 -3.40 -0.55 10.05
C SER A 88 -2.36 -0.46 11.17
N SER A 89 -1.89 -1.62 11.65
CA SER A 89 -0.93 -1.73 12.74
C SER A 89 -0.18 -3.07 12.66
N PRO A 90 0.95 -3.24 13.38
CA PRO A 90 1.64 -4.54 13.45
C PRO A 90 0.75 -5.68 13.97
N ALA A 91 -0.31 -5.36 14.76
CA ALA A 91 -1.29 -6.34 15.21
C ALA A 91 -2.21 -6.84 14.10
N GLY A 92 -2.32 -6.11 12.98
CA GLY A 92 -3.03 -6.54 11.78
C GLY A 92 -2.37 -7.72 11.06
N LEU A 93 -1.08 -7.98 11.29
CA LEU A 93 -0.43 -9.20 10.82
C LEU A 93 -0.91 -10.43 11.62
N LYS A 94 -1.14 -11.55 10.96
CA LYS A 94 -1.41 -12.83 11.61
C LYS A 94 -0.24 -13.22 12.52
N ALA A 95 -0.54 -13.79 13.69
CA ALA A 95 0.45 -14.07 14.74
C ALA A 95 1.67 -14.88 14.26
N PRO A 96 1.53 -15.94 13.45
CA PRO A 96 2.68 -16.69 12.95
C PRO A 96 3.63 -15.82 12.11
N ASN A 97 3.08 -14.96 11.23
CA ASN A 97 3.86 -14.08 10.39
C ASN A 97 4.59 -13.01 11.21
N ARG A 98 3.90 -12.40 12.18
CA ARG A 98 4.51 -11.43 13.09
C ARG A 98 5.63 -12.06 13.92
N PHE A 99 5.47 -13.29 14.37
CA PHE A 99 6.52 -14.03 15.08
C PHE A 99 7.74 -14.28 14.17
N ALA A 100 7.51 -14.74 12.94
CA ALA A 100 8.58 -14.95 11.97
C ALA A 100 9.36 -13.66 11.69
N TYR A 101 8.69 -12.52 11.50
CA TYR A 101 9.36 -11.22 11.32
C TYR A 101 10.17 -10.80 12.54
N ARG A 102 9.72 -11.09 13.77
CA ARG A 102 10.51 -10.84 15.00
C ARG A 102 11.80 -11.64 15.01
N LEU A 103 11.75 -12.92 14.63
CA LEU A 103 12.97 -13.76 14.55
C LEU A 103 13.92 -13.24 13.47
N ILE A 104 13.38 -12.91 12.28
CA ILE A 104 14.21 -12.34 11.19
C ILE A 104 14.86 -11.04 11.66
N TYR A 105 14.12 -10.15 12.33
CA TYR A 105 14.67 -8.89 12.81
C TYR A 105 15.73 -9.10 13.90
N ALA A 106 15.50 -10.01 14.83
CA ALA A 106 16.46 -10.32 15.88
C ALA A 106 17.84 -10.75 15.31
N VAL A 107 17.83 -11.47 14.16
CA VAL A 107 19.05 -11.96 13.53
C VAL A 107 19.65 -10.92 12.57
N THR A 108 18.80 -10.26 11.77
CA THR A 108 19.28 -9.47 10.63
C THR A 108 19.38 -7.97 10.91
N GLN A 109 18.65 -7.46 11.90
CA GLN A 109 18.51 -6.03 12.22
C GLN A 109 18.16 -5.15 10.99
N ARG A 110 17.49 -5.74 9.98
CA ARG A 110 17.14 -5.03 8.74
C ARG A 110 16.10 -3.94 9.04
N GLN A 111 16.36 -2.72 8.59
CA GLN A 111 15.46 -1.57 8.81
C GLN A 111 14.05 -1.83 8.28
N GLN A 112 13.89 -2.49 7.12
CA GLN A 112 12.58 -2.84 6.57
C GLN A 112 11.78 -3.72 7.54
N THR A 113 12.41 -4.76 8.09
CA THR A 113 11.74 -5.65 9.05
C THR A 113 11.42 -4.92 10.35
N GLY A 114 12.31 -4.03 10.81
CA GLY A 114 12.07 -3.16 11.96
C GLY A 114 10.86 -2.25 11.73
N MET A 115 10.76 -1.62 10.57
CA MET A 115 9.63 -0.78 10.17
C MET A 115 8.30 -1.55 10.27
N MET A 116 8.23 -2.77 9.72
CA MET A 116 7.03 -3.62 9.79
C MET A 116 6.63 -4.03 11.21
N LEU A 117 7.59 -4.12 12.14
CA LEU A 117 7.33 -4.52 13.53
C LEU A 117 6.90 -3.35 14.42
N HIS A 118 7.30 -2.13 14.10
CA HIS A 118 7.06 -0.93 14.91
C HIS A 118 5.99 -0.01 14.34
N GLY A 119 5.60 -0.18 13.08
CA GLY A 119 4.55 0.56 12.39
C GLY A 119 3.74 -0.34 11.45
N PRO A 120 2.73 0.20 10.82
CA PRO A 120 2.13 1.53 11.03
C PRO A 120 1.30 1.60 12.31
N ALA A 121 0.76 2.81 12.60
CA ALA A 121 -0.20 3.03 13.68
C ALA A 121 -1.37 3.91 13.18
N LEU A 122 -2.03 3.44 12.11
CA LEU A 122 -3.16 4.15 11.49
C LEU A 122 -4.39 4.07 12.40
N THR A 123 -4.84 5.23 12.84
CA THR A 123 -6.01 5.40 13.68
C THR A 123 -7.29 5.56 12.86
N ARG A 124 -8.45 5.37 13.50
CA ARG A 124 -9.76 5.69 12.92
C ARG A 124 -9.80 7.14 12.41
N ALA A 125 -9.28 8.09 13.20
CA ALA A 125 -9.29 9.49 12.86
C ALA A 125 -8.43 9.81 11.61
N GLU A 126 -7.33 9.11 11.41
CA GLU A 126 -6.50 9.25 10.21
C GLU A 126 -7.19 8.65 8.98
N LEU A 127 -7.74 7.45 9.09
CA LEU A 127 -8.49 6.81 8.01
C LEU A 127 -9.70 7.65 7.58
N SER A 128 -10.42 8.27 8.52
CA SER A 128 -11.59 9.13 8.22
C SER A 128 -11.23 10.43 7.47
N ARG A 129 -9.97 10.84 7.46
CA ARG A 129 -9.51 11.99 6.66
C ARG A 129 -9.29 11.66 5.18
N ILE A 130 -9.34 10.40 4.80
CA ILE A 130 -9.22 9.97 3.39
C ILE A 130 -10.56 10.22 2.71
N THR A 131 -10.64 11.29 1.92
CA THR A 131 -11.87 11.75 1.26
C THR A 131 -11.99 11.31 -0.20
N VAL A 132 -10.92 10.74 -0.76
CA VAL A 132 -10.93 10.26 -2.15
C VAL A 132 -11.56 8.87 -2.25
N PRO A 133 -12.18 8.51 -3.39
CA PRO A 133 -12.59 7.14 -3.64
C PRO A 133 -11.44 6.17 -3.41
N THR A 134 -11.67 5.15 -2.59
CA THR A 134 -10.61 4.23 -2.16
C THR A 134 -11.05 2.78 -2.38
N LEU A 135 -10.24 2.01 -3.09
CA LEU A 135 -10.40 0.57 -3.24
C LEU A 135 -9.46 -0.15 -2.27
N VAL A 136 -10.02 -0.91 -1.35
CA VAL A 136 -9.28 -1.73 -0.38
C VAL A 136 -9.42 -3.20 -0.76
N THR A 137 -8.30 -3.89 -1.03
CA THR A 137 -8.32 -5.30 -1.42
C THR A 137 -7.40 -6.15 -0.54
N ALA A 138 -7.79 -7.40 -0.32
CA ALA A 138 -6.95 -8.42 0.31
C ALA A 138 -7.31 -9.80 -0.23
N GLY A 139 -6.39 -10.75 -0.15
CA GLY A 139 -6.69 -12.15 -0.38
C GLY A 139 -7.41 -12.78 0.81
N GLU A 140 -8.30 -13.74 0.57
CA GLU A 140 -8.96 -14.53 1.64
C GLU A 140 -7.93 -15.22 2.56
N ARG A 141 -6.82 -15.68 1.98
CA ARG A 141 -5.70 -16.34 2.68
C ARG A 141 -4.50 -15.41 2.88
N ASP A 142 -4.77 -14.11 3.05
CA ASP A 142 -3.73 -13.11 3.27
C ASP A 142 -2.97 -13.34 4.58
N VAL A 143 -1.75 -12.81 4.68
CA VAL A 143 -0.97 -12.73 5.94
C VAL A 143 -1.50 -11.63 6.86
N ILE A 144 -2.26 -10.69 6.30
CA ILE A 144 -3.02 -9.68 7.05
C ILE A 144 -4.31 -10.33 7.55
N ARG A 145 -4.73 -9.96 8.74
CA ARG A 145 -6.01 -10.38 9.32
C ARG A 145 -7.14 -9.69 8.57
N GLU A 146 -8.16 -10.46 8.20
CA GLU A 146 -9.31 -9.90 7.48
C GLU A 146 -10.00 -8.79 8.29
N GLU A 147 -10.05 -8.93 9.62
CA GLU A 147 -10.63 -7.92 10.51
C GLU A 147 -9.90 -6.58 10.40
N ASP A 148 -8.58 -6.59 10.18
CA ASP A 148 -7.79 -5.37 10.02
C ASP A 148 -8.04 -4.72 8.65
N THR A 149 -8.14 -5.53 7.58
CA THR A 149 -8.54 -5.03 6.25
C THR A 149 -9.94 -4.42 6.28
N ARG A 150 -10.90 -5.08 6.96
CA ARG A 150 -12.25 -4.55 7.17
C ARG A 150 -12.25 -3.28 8.03
N PHE A 151 -11.39 -3.21 9.06
CA PHE A 151 -11.22 -2.01 9.86
C PHE A 151 -10.77 -0.83 8.98
N ILE A 152 -9.78 -1.01 8.12
CA ILE A 152 -9.33 0.04 7.20
C ILE A 152 -10.49 0.51 6.32
N ALA A 153 -11.17 -0.40 5.63
CA ALA A 153 -12.26 -0.06 4.73
C ALA A 153 -13.45 0.61 5.45
N ALA A 154 -13.80 0.14 6.65
CA ALA A 154 -14.94 0.67 7.41
C ALA A 154 -14.73 2.11 7.93
N HIS A 155 -13.49 2.59 8.00
CA HIS A 155 -13.19 3.93 8.51
C HIS A 155 -12.79 4.94 7.42
N ILE A 156 -12.80 4.53 6.15
CA ILE A 156 -12.61 5.41 5.00
C ILE A 156 -13.99 5.71 4.40
N PRO A 157 -14.45 6.98 4.35
CA PRO A 157 -15.83 7.33 3.96
C PRO A 157 -16.28 6.81 2.59
N HIS A 158 -15.37 6.75 1.63
CA HIS A 158 -15.66 6.35 0.25
C HIS A 158 -14.84 5.11 -0.15
N ALA A 159 -14.79 4.11 0.74
CA ALA A 159 -14.10 2.86 0.47
C ALA A 159 -15.00 1.78 -0.14
N GLU A 160 -14.46 1.11 -1.14
CA GLU A 160 -14.95 -0.17 -1.66
C GLU A 160 -14.02 -1.29 -1.16
N LEU A 161 -14.56 -2.31 -0.51
CA LEU A 161 -13.81 -3.47 -0.03
C LEU A 161 -13.99 -4.68 -0.94
N LYS A 162 -12.88 -5.32 -1.31
CA LYS A 162 -12.89 -6.61 -2.02
C LYS A 162 -11.96 -7.62 -1.35
N ILE A 163 -12.53 -8.66 -0.76
CA ILE A 163 -11.79 -9.85 -0.34
C ILE A 163 -11.83 -10.85 -1.49
N LEU A 164 -10.67 -11.27 -1.97
CA LEU A 164 -10.52 -12.11 -3.14
C LEU A 164 -10.49 -13.59 -2.74
N PRO A 165 -11.52 -14.39 -3.11
CA PRO A 165 -11.62 -15.79 -2.72
C PRO A 165 -10.42 -16.60 -3.21
N GLY A 166 -9.86 -17.43 -2.35
CA GLY A 166 -8.75 -18.32 -2.65
C GLY A 166 -7.38 -17.65 -2.83
N GLU A 167 -7.31 -16.32 -2.85
CA GLU A 167 -6.06 -15.59 -3.03
C GLU A 167 -5.26 -15.46 -1.72
N SER A 168 -3.94 -15.47 -1.85
CA SER A 168 -2.99 -15.17 -0.77
C SER A 168 -2.49 -13.73 -0.89
N HIS A 169 -1.60 -13.31 0.01
CA HIS A 169 -1.07 -11.94 0.07
C HIS A 169 -0.61 -11.37 -1.28
N GLY A 170 0.14 -12.15 -2.07
CA GLY A 170 0.71 -11.66 -3.33
C GLY A 170 0.15 -12.33 -4.59
N SER A 171 -0.65 -13.41 -4.47
CA SER A 171 -1.02 -14.26 -5.61
C SER A 171 -1.91 -13.57 -6.66
N TYR A 172 -2.57 -12.48 -6.30
CA TYR A 172 -3.39 -11.68 -7.20
C TYR A 172 -2.70 -10.40 -7.69
N VAL A 173 -1.50 -10.12 -7.16
CA VAL A 173 -0.70 -8.93 -7.47
C VAL A 173 0.52 -9.27 -8.34
N HIS A 174 1.32 -10.29 -7.89
CA HIS A 174 2.52 -10.68 -8.59
C HIS A 174 2.19 -11.47 -9.86
N ASP A 175 2.76 -11.08 -10.98
CA ASP A 175 2.64 -11.74 -12.29
C ASP A 175 1.19 -12.15 -12.65
N SER A 176 0.22 -11.34 -12.22
CA SER A 176 -1.20 -11.63 -12.32
C SER A 176 -1.98 -10.48 -12.95
N ASP A 177 -2.87 -10.81 -13.88
CA ASP A 177 -3.83 -9.86 -14.43
C ASP A 177 -4.98 -9.53 -13.47
N LYS A 178 -5.10 -10.23 -12.33
CA LYS A 178 -6.26 -10.13 -11.44
C LYS A 178 -6.39 -8.73 -10.85
N ILE A 179 -5.28 -8.18 -10.36
CA ILE A 179 -5.32 -6.82 -9.81
C ILE A 179 -5.60 -5.77 -10.89
N ALA A 180 -5.08 -5.94 -12.10
CA ALA A 180 -5.37 -5.03 -13.22
C ALA A 180 -6.87 -4.99 -13.55
N ARG A 181 -7.56 -6.13 -13.49
CA ARG A 181 -9.02 -6.23 -13.71
C ARG A 181 -9.84 -5.49 -12.64
N LEU A 182 -9.27 -5.23 -11.47
CA LEU A 182 -9.90 -4.41 -10.43
C LEU A 182 -9.54 -2.94 -10.57
N LEU A 183 -8.27 -2.64 -10.88
CA LEU A 183 -7.78 -1.26 -10.94
C LEU A 183 -8.29 -0.51 -12.17
N LEU A 184 -8.29 -1.15 -13.36
CA LEU A 184 -8.72 -0.49 -14.61
C LEU A 184 -10.15 0.06 -14.52
N PRO A 185 -11.19 -0.71 -14.13
CA PRO A 185 -12.52 -0.15 -13.97
C PRO A 185 -12.63 0.84 -12.82
N PHE A 186 -11.91 0.65 -11.72
CA PHE A 186 -11.92 1.57 -10.60
C PHE A 186 -11.30 2.93 -10.96
N PHE A 187 -10.17 2.94 -11.65
CA PHE A 187 -9.50 4.17 -12.06
C PHE A 187 -10.20 4.87 -13.24
N GLY A 188 -10.88 4.12 -14.11
CA GLY A 188 -11.58 4.65 -15.29
C GLY A 188 -12.97 5.26 -15.04
N GLN A 189 -13.49 5.17 -13.82
CA GLN A 189 -14.80 5.76 -13.44
C GLN A 189 -14.73 7.31 -13.32
#